data_a49ad2372c30430acefa00313865019e
#
_entry.id   a49ad2372c30430acefa00313865019e
#
_cell.length_a   1.000
_cell.length_b   1.000
_cell.length_c   1.000
_cell.angle_alpha   90.00
_cell.angle_beta   90.00
_cell.angle_gamma   90.00
#
_symmetry.space_group_name_H-M   'P 1'
#
loop_
_entity.id
_entity.type
_entity.pdbx_description
1 polymer ?
#
loop_
_entity_poly.entity_id
_entity_poly.type
_entity_poly.pdbx_seq_one_letter_code
_entity_poly.pdbx_strand_id
1 'polypeptide(L)'
;MAAFSKAYLAGLLAVLTGAAVLAGCGTDSTSSGGGGGAQTVQIWEGYTAAEAKAFSHLVAEYEKGHPGQKVSPLFVNNDNTLQKVLTAVRGGSPPDIAYLYGSWAPNVAQIPQVANLTQVVQRPGVNWNDFWTGERAVATVNGKVIGIPAVVDNLAVVYNKTLFAKAGLQPPGPDWTWQEFVADAKKLTNPAIKQFGTAYVTPGTEDTVWHWEALLWEAGGQLLTPDNKKAAFDSAAGLASLNTLRTMAVTDKSMYLDPSDSAYSNLFNSGKIGMLVTGPWDLSAFPNVKYGVQVMPAYPGTTGGHQTISGPDNWVVFNNSPARVAAAEQFLLWLTAPAQVKYWAVQTGNLPSRQSVGDSAAVSQQMNAALPGVGAFIANLANVKQARPQIPQYPKISTILGNMVVSVLLGKSQPQAALTAAAQQVDQALAAG
;
A
#
# COMPACT_ATOMS: atom_id res chain seq x y z
N MET A 1 1.23 -38.89 45.38
CA MET A 1 2.55 -38.98 46.03
C MET A 1 3.48 -38.13 45.19
N ALA A 2 4.06 -37.14 45.59
CA ALA A 2 4.50 -36.21 46.55
C ALA A 2 4.61 -34.84 45.81
N ALA A 3 4.08 -33.75 46.13
CA ALA A 3 4.20 -32.79 47.25
C ALA A 3 5.62 -32.29 47.55
N PHE A 4 5.74 -31.00 47.55
CA PHE A 4 6.74 -30.08 48.14
C PHE A 4 7.19 -29.00 47.16
N SER A 5 7.31 -27.71 47.47
CA SER A 5 7.02 -26.91 48.68
C SER A 5 7.22 -25.43 48.29
N LYS A 6 6.42 -24.56 48.90
CA LYS A 6 6.54 -23.10 48.88
C LYS A 6 7.76 -22.60 49.64
N ALA A 7 8.41 -21.52 49.18
CA ALA A 7 9.17 -20.65 50.05
C ALA A 7 8.93 -19.17 49.71
N TYR A 8 8.32 -18.47 50.65
CA TYR A 8 8.23 -17.01 50.73
C TYR A 8 9.54 -16.46 51.28
N LEU A 9 10.02 -15.34 50.82
CA LEU A 9 10.79 -14.41 51.63
C LEU A 9 10.45 -12.96 51.27
N ALA A 10 9.97 -12.26 52.29
CA ALA A 10 9.72 -10.83 52.31
C ALA A 10 11.03 -10.13 52.80
N GLY A 11 11.26 -8.90 52.36
CA GLY A 11 12.37 -8.06 52.84
C GLY A 11 12.23 -6.61 52.36
N LEU A 12 11.64 -5.85 53.19
CA LEU A 12 11.94 -4.54 53.80
C LEU A 12 12.10 -3.31 52.87
N LEU A 13 11.20 -2.36 53.15
CA LEU A 13 11.29 -0.91 52.88
C LEU A 13 12.52 -0.28 53.56
N ALA A 14 13.17 0.67 52.86
CA ALA A 14 13.90 1.75 53.47
C ALA A 14 13.52 3.08 52.81
N VAL A 15 12.81 3.89 53.55
CA VAL A 15 12.50 5.30 53.29
C VAL A 15 13.72 6.11 53.72
N LEU A 16 14.23 6.97 52.85
CA LEU A 16 15.14 8.04 53.23
C LEU A 16 14.68 9.35 52.62
N THR A 17 14.08 10.15 53.51
CA THR A 17 13.78 11.58 53.31
C THR A 17 15.09 12.38 53.45
N GLY A 18 15.36 13.22 52.46
CA GLY A 18 16.44 14.21 52.53
C GLY A 18 15.96 15.53 51.93
N ALA A 19 15.57 16.47 52.79
CA ALA A 19 15.32 17.86 52.46
C ALA A 19 16.65 18.65 52.45
N ALA A 20 16.88 19.47 51.45
CA ALA A 20 17.84 20.60 51.48
C ALA A 20 17.49 21.64 50.46
N VAL A 21 16.93 22.72 50.93
CA VAL A 21 17.43 24.10 51.00
C VAL A 21 17.61 24.80 49.65
N LEU A 22 16.72 25.75 49.47
CA LEU A 22 16.80 26.88 48.51
C LEU A 22 17.89 27.88 48.93
N ALA A 23 18.76 28.25 48.01
CA ALA A 23 19.43 29.54 48.03
C ALA A 23 19.54 30.06 46.61
N GLY A 24 18.89 31.17 46.37
CA GLY A 24 18.88 31.85 45.11
C GLY A 24 20.17 32.68 44.92
N CYS A 25 20.38 33.10 43.68
CA CYS A 25 20.76 34.44 43.26
C CYS A 25 20.78 34.46 41.72
N GLY A 26 20.05 35.38 41.16
CA GLY A 26 20.00 35.58 39.73
C GLY A 26 21.27 36.21 39.17
N THR A 27 21.50 35.94 37.91
CA THR A 27 22.10 36.84 36.95
C THR A 27 21.46 36.62 35.61
N ASP A 28 20.79 37.65 35.14
CA ASP A 28 20.38 37.79 33.75
C ASP A 28 21.61 37.60 32.85
N SER A 29 21.54 36.60 31.99
CA SER A 29 22.40 36.52 30.81
C SER A 29 21.53 36.23 29.63
N THR A 30 21.05 37.27 28.96
CA THR A 30 20.59 37.22 27.60
C THR A 30 21.71 36.68 26.70
N SER A 31 21.73 35.35 26.48
CA SER A 31 22.46 34.78 25.39
C SER A 31 21.44 34.34 24.33
N SER A 32 21.18 35.24 23.38
CA SER A 32 20.68 34.90 22.06
C SER A 32 21.72 34.09 21.32
N GLY A 33 21.80 32.82 21.69
CA GLY A 33 22.54 31.79 20.97
C GLY A 33 21.52 30.94 20.21
N GLY A 34 21.28 31.24 18.95
CA GLY A 34 20.56 30.35 18.04
C GLY A 34 21.33 29.08 17.80
N GLY A 35 21.32 28.20 18.78
CA GLY A 35 21.69 26.80 18.61
C GLY A 35 20.50 26.09 18.00
N GLY A 36 20.44 26.01 16.68
CA GLY A 36 19.49 25.17 15.98
C GLY A 36 19.76 23.70 16.37
N GLY A 37 19.07 23.21 17.41
CA GLY A 37 19.07 21.80 17.76
C GLY A 37 18.63 21.01 16.55
N ALA A 38 19.28 19.86 16.28
CA ALA A 38 18.93 19.00 15.17
C ALA A 38 17.44 18.68 15.20
N GLN A 39 16.74 19.04 14.13
CA GLN A 39 15.32 18.71 13.98
C GLN A 39 15.21 17.27 13.48
N THR A 40 14.49 16.44 14.21
CA THR A 40 14.21 15.05 13.78
C THR A 40 12.80 14.96 13.26
N VAL A 41 12.66 14.55 11.99
CA VAL A 41 11.39 14.25 11.34
C VAL A 41 11.09 12.77 11.55
N GLN A 42 10.02 12.46 12.26
CA GLN A 42 9.51 11.09 12.39
C GLN A 42 8.62 10.76 11.21
N ILE A 43 8.96 9.73 10.45
CA ILE A 43 8.20 9.28 9.29
C ILE A 43 7.78 7.82 9.45
N TRP A 44 6.49 7.55 9.24
CA TRP A 44 5.95 6.18 9.24
C TRP A 44 5.72 5.74 7.80
N GLU A 45 6.30 4.59 7.46
CA GLU A 45 6.29 4.01 6.12
C GLU A 45 6.25 2.48 6.23
N GLY A 46 5.81 1.80 5.16
CA GLY A 46 5.69 0.34 5.14
C GLY A 46 6.62 -0.35 4.15
N TYR A 47 7.73 0.30 3.83
CA TYR A 47 8.66 -0.18 2.82
C TYR A 47 9.47 -1.40 3.28
N THR A 48 9.61 -2.38 2.39
CA THR A 48 10.37 -3.60 2.62
C THR A 48 11.41 -3.82 1.52
N ALA A 49 12.30 -4.78 1.71
CA ALA A 49 13.27 -5.24 0.69
C ALA A 49 13.99 -4.10 -0.05
N ALA A 50 13.78 -3.94 -1.36
CA ALA A 50 14.43 -2.92 -2.18
C ALA A 50 13.94 -1.52 -1.84
N GLU A 51 12.66 -1.35 -1.53
CA GLU A 51 12.08 -0.07 -1.14
C GLU A 51 12.72 0.44 0.16
N ALA A 52 12.84 -0.40 1.19
CA ALA A 52 13.50 -0.02 2.43
C ALA A 52 14.96 0.40 2.22
N LYS A 53 15.69 -0.28 1.31
CA LYS A 53 17.07 0.10 0.94
C LYS A 53 17.11 1.43 0.20
N ALA A 54 16.23 1.63 -0.77
CA ALA A 54 16.16 2.86 -1.55
C ALA A 54 15.78 4.04 -0.65
N PHE A 55 14.81 3.85 0.25
CA PHE A 55 14.40 4.86 1.20
C PHE A 55 15.52 5.23 2.19
N SER A 56 16.19 4.24 2.75
CA SER A 56 17.34 4.47 3.65
C SER A 56 18.47 5.24 2.95
N HIS A 57 18.71 4.94 1.67
CA HIS A 57 19.69 5.69 0.87
C HIS A 57 19.26 7.16 0.69
N LEU A 58 18.01 7.41 0.33
CA LEU A 58 17.48 8.78 0.17
C LEU A 58 17.51 9.55 1.49
N VAL A 59 17.17 8.92 2.61
CA VAL A 59 17.30 9.53 3.93
C VAL A 59 18.75 9.94 4.20
N ALA A 60 19.72 9.05 3.98
CA ALA A 60 21.14 9.35 4.20
C ALA A 60 21.64 10.48 3.27
N GLU A 61 21.17 10.51 2.01
CA GLU A 61 21.50 11.57 1.05
C GLU A 61 20.93 12.92 1.50
N TYR A 62 19.66 12.94 1.95
CA TYR A 62 19.04 14.13 2.50
C TYR A 62 19.81 14.69 3.70
N GLU A 63 20.10 13.85 4.69
CA GLU A 63 20.82 14.26 5.90
C GLU A 63 22.23 14.78 5.60
N LYS A 64 22.91 14.20 4.62
CA LYS A 64 24.21 14.68 4.15
C LYS A 64 24.13 16.07 3.53
N GLY A 65 23.06 16.34 2.77
CA GLY A 65 22.83 17.62 2.10
C GLY A 65 22.24 18.70 3.02
N HIS A 66 21.71 18.31 4.19
CA HIS A 66 21.01 19.21 5.13
C HIS A 66 21.54 19.04 6.55
N PRO A 67 22.75 19.55 6.86
CA PRO A 67 23.35 19.42 8.20
C PRO A 67 22.42 19.97 9.29
N GLY A 68 22.21 19.19 10.35
CA GLY A 68 21.26 19.53 11.43
C GLY A 68 19.84 19.05 11.24
N GLN A 69 19.51 18.48 10.09
CA GLN A 69 18.24 17.77 9.88
C GLN A 69 18.46 16.25 10.05
N LYS A 70 17.50 15.59 10.70
CA LYS A 70 17.46 14.15 10.86
C LYS A 70 16.11 13.59 10.43
N VAL A 71 16.10 12.41 9.84
CA VAL A 71 14.87 11.69 9.48
C VAL A 71 14.91 10.33 10.19
N SER A 72 13.86 10.01 10.93
CA SER A 72 13.73 8.78 11.70
C SER A 72 12.59 7.93 11.12
N PRO A 73 12.85 7.00 10.20
CA PRO A 73 11.85 6.09 9.68
C PRO A 73 11.39 5.12 10.76
N LEU A 74 10.09 4.84 10.79
CA LEU A 74 9.48 3.77 11.56
C LEU A 74 8.65 2.91 10.61
N PHE A 75 9.01 1.65 10.49
CA PHE A 75 8.22 0.69 9.74
C PHE A 75 6.85 0.48 10.38
N VAL A 76 5.82 0.66 9.58
CA VAL A 76 4.43 0.35 9.90
C VAL A 76 3.85 -0.30 8.65
N ASN A 77 3.39 -1.55 8.74
CA ASN A 77 2.70 -2.17 7.61
C ASN A 77 1.62 -1.23 7.07
N ASN A 78 1.59 -1.01 5.75
CA ASN A 78 0.77 0.02 5.11
C ASN A 78 -0.71 -0.10 5.46
N ASP A 79 -1.27 -1.32 5.47
CA ASP A 79 -2.67 -1.58 5.81
C ASP A 79 -3.04 -1.19 7.25
N ASN A 80 -2.06 -1.14 8.15
CA ASN A 80 -2.26 -0.78 9.55
C ASN A 80 -1.98 0.70 9.84
N THR A 81 -1.42 1.44 8.88
CA THR A 81 -0.91 2.80 9.12
C THR A 81 -2.03 3.77 9.51
N LEU A 82 -3.18 3.72 8.85
CA LEU A 82 -4.31 4.60 9.19
C LEU A 82 -4.76 4.41 10.64
N GLN A 83 -4.95 3.18 11.09
CA GLN A 83 -5.40 2.89 12.47
C GLN A 83 -4.36 3.30 13.50
N LYS A 84 -3.09 3.09 13.20
CA LYS A 84 -1.99 3.53 14.06
C LYS A 84 -1.92 5.06 14.15
N VAL A 85 -2.07 5.76 13.03
CA VAL A 85 -2.15 7.23 12.98
C VAL A 85 -3.33 7.75 13.80
N LEU A 86 -4.54 7.20 13.60
CA LEU A 86 -5.72 7.60 14.37
C LEU A 86 -5.52 7.40 15.89
N THR A 87 -4.83 6.34 16.28
CA THR A 87 -4.50 6.07 17.69
C THR A 87 -3.47 7.09 18.22
N ALA A 88 -2.43 7.38 17.47
CA ALA A 88 -1.39 8.33 17.84
C ALA A 88 -1.93 9.78 17.93
N VAL A 89 -2.81 10.16 17.01
CA VAL A 89 -3.51 11.44 17.03
C VAL A 89 -4.34 11.59 18.29
N ARG A 90 -5.14 10.57 18.66
CA ARG A 90 -5.90 10.57 19.93
C ARG A 90 -5.00 10.64 21.16
N GLY A 91 -3.81 10.02 21.08
CA GLY A 91 -2.79 10.07 22.13
C GLY A 91 -1.96 11.36 22.16
N GLY A 92 -2.21 12.32 21.25
CA GLY A 92 -1.49 13.59 21.18
C GLY A 92 -0.03 13.48 20.67
N SER A 93 0.32 12.37 20.03
CA SER A 93 1.70 12.11 19.56
C SER A 93 1.71 11.49 18.16
N PRO A 94 1.13 12.17 17.13
CA PRO A 94 1.21 11.69 15.76
C PRO A 94 2.67 11.75 15.25
N PRO A 95 3.01 10.99 14.18
CA PRO A 95 4.27 11.20 13.46
C PRO A 95 4.32 12.59 12.83
N ASP A 96 5.45 13.00 12.26
CA ASP A 96 5.49 14.19 11.43
C ASP A 96 4.96 13.92 10.02
N ILE A 97 5.25 12.73 9.52
CA ILE A 97 4.84 12.26 8.21
C ILE A 97 4.34 10.83 8.33
N ALA A 98 3.29 10.49 7.59
CA ALA A 98 2.88 9.10 7.36
C ALA A 98 2.58 8.83 5.89
N TYR A 99 2.96 7.64 5.43
CA TYR A 99 2.51 7.09 4.16
C TYR A 99 1.09 6.56 4.32
N LEU A 100 0.15 7.03 3.50
CA LEU A 100 -1.25 6.67 3.58
C LEU A 100 -1.83 6.44 2.18
N TYR A 101 -2.65 5.41 2.05
CA TYR A 101 -3.34 5.13 0.81
C TYR A 101 -4.23 6.29 0.37
N GLY A 102 -4.20 6.60 -0.92
CA GLY A 102 -5.00 7.67 -1.50
C GLY A 102 -6.50 7.45 -1.38
N SER A 103 -6.95 6.20 -1.33
CA SER A 103 -8.35 5.84 -1.06
C SER A 103 -8.85 6.29 0.32
N TRP A 104 -7.95 6.53 1.27
CA TRP A 104 -8.27 7.02 2.61
C TRP A 104 -8.29 8.54 2.73
N ALA A 105 -7.93 9.26 1.67
CA ALA A 105 -7.78 10.71 1.70
C ALA A 105 -9.00 11.46 2.28
N PRO A 106 -10.27 11.14 1.93
CA PRO A 106 -11.42 11.79 2.53
C PRO A 106 -11.57 11.55 4.03
N ASN A 107 -11.16 10.37 4.53
CA ASN A 107 -11.14 10.05 5.96
C ASN A 107 -9.99 10.81 6.66
N VAL A 108 -8.81 10.79 6.06
CA VAL A 108 -7.62 11.49 6.56
C VAL A 108 -7.85 13.00 6.66
N ALA A 109 -8.55 13.59 5.69
CA ALA A 109 -8.89 15.01 5.69
C ALA A 109 -9.79 15.45 6.87
N GLN A 110 -10.44 14.51 7.56
CA GLN A 110 -11.23 14.78 8.77
C GLN A 110 -10.39 14.83 10.04
N ILE A 111 -9.12 14.44 9.98
CA ILE A 111 -8.20 14.49 11.12
C ILE A 111 -7.74 15.94 11.35
N PRO A 112 -8.07 16.58 12.49
CA PRO A 112 -7.74 18.00 12.70
C PRO A 112 -6.24 18.31 12.65
N GLN A 113 -5.41 17.31 12.96
CA GLN A 113 -3.94 17.44 12.96
C GLN A 113 -3.31 17.31 11.57
N VAL A 114 -4.06 16.99 10.53
CA VAL A 114 -3.51 16.94 9.17
C VAL A 114 -3.21 18.37 8.68
N ALA A 115 -2.00 18.56 8.19
CA ALA A 115 -1.56 19.85 7.67
C ALA A 115 -2.22 20.18 6.32
N ASN A 116 -2.55 21.44 6.13
CA ASN A 116 -3.03 21.94 4.84
C ASN A 116 -1.82 22.38 3.99
N LEU A 117 -1.47 21.59 3.00
CA LEU A 117 -0.32 21.81 2.13
C LEU A 117 -0.61 22.68 0.89
N THR A 118 -1.82 23.26 0.77
CA THR A 118 -2.23 24.02 -0.43
C THR A 118 -1.25 25.16 -0.77
N GLN A 119 -0.75 25.88 0.21
CA GLN A 119 0.24 26.95 -0.02
C GLN A 119 1.65 26.38 -0.24
N VAL A 120 1.94 25.23 0.34
CA VAL A 120 3.24 24.56 0.21
C VAL A 120 3.48 24.12 -1.23
N VAL A 121 2.49 23.51 -1.85
CA VAL A 121 2.60 23.01 -3.24
C VAL A 121 2.63 24.12 -4.28
N GLN A 122 2.30 25.37 -3.91
CA GLN A 122 2.40 26.54 -4.77
C GLN A 122 3.77 27.23 -4.70
N ARG A 123 4.66 26.79 -3.81
CA ARG A 123 6.02 27.37 -3.68
C ARG A 123 6.80 27.21 -4.99
N PRO A 124 7.63 28.21 -5.36
CA PRO A 124 8.51 28.10 -6.52
C PRO A 124 9.35 26.81 -6.48
N GLY A 125 9.45 26.12 -7.61
CA GLY A 125 10.24 24.88 -7.75
C GLY A 125 9.52 23.61 -7.37
N VAL A 126 8.34 23.65 -6.73
CA VAL A 126 7.57 22.44 -6.41
C VAL A 126 6.96 21.80 -7.66
N ASN A 127 6.54 22.60 -8.62
CA ASN A 127 5.91 22.14 -9.86
C ASN A 127 4.76 21.16 -9.59
N TRP A 128 3.75 21.61 -8.83
CA TRP A 128 2.61 20.77 -8.46
C TRP A 128 1.92 20.11 -9.66
N ASN A 129 1.85 20.81 -10.80
CA ASN A 129 1.23 20.31 -12.01
C ASN A 129 2.04 19.21 -12.72
N ASP A 130 3.28 18.95 -12.31
CA ASP A 130 4.10 17.84 -12.79
C ASP A 130 3.71 16.48 -12.18
N PHE A 131 2.98 16.47 -11.06
CA PHE A 131 2.35 15.25 -10.59
C PHE A 131 1.16 14.86 -11.48
N TRP A 132 0.92 13.57 -11.66
CA TRP A 132 -0.20 13.07 -12.45
C TRP A 132 -1.54 13.62 -11.94
N THR A 133 -2.47 13.88 -12.85
CA THR A 133 -3.77 14.48 -12.48
C THR A 133 -4.54 13.59 -11.50
N GLY A 134 -4.52 12.28 -11.68
CA GLY A 134 -5.17 11.32 -10.77
C GLY A 134 -4.60 11.37 -9.36
N GLU A 135 -3.28 11.46 -9.23
CA GLU A 135 -2.61 11.56 -7.91
C GLU A 135 -2.91 12.88 -7.22
N ARG A 136 -2.87 14.00 -7.95
CA ARG A 136 -3.26 15.29 -7.40
C ARG A 136 -4.72 15.32 -6.95
N ALA A 137 -5.59 14.60 -7.67
CA ALA A 137 -6.99 14.50 -7.31
C ALA A 137 -7.19 13.79 -5.97
N VAL A 138 -6.51 12.65 -5.73
CA VAL A 138 -6.60 11.94 -4.44
C VAL A 138 -5.83 12.63 -3.31
N ALA A 139 -4.85 13.48 -3.62
CA ALA A 139 -4.16 14.31 -2.63
C ALA A 139 -4.94 15.56 -2.23
N THR A 140 -6.07 15.84 -2.90
CA THR A 140 -6.85 17.08 -2.72
C THR A 140 -8.27 16.76 -2.30
N VAL A 141 -8.67 17.17 -1.10
CA VAL A 141 -10.01 16.95 -0.55
C VAL A 141 -10.65 18.31 -0.25
N ASN A 142 -11.85 18.56 -0.80
CA ASN A 142 -12.58 19.82 -0.63
C ASN A 142 -11.73 21.06 -0.93
N GLY A 143 -10.91 21.00 -1.99
CA GLY A 143 -10.02 22.09 -2.41
C GLY A 143 -8.77 22.30 -1.55
N LYS A 144 -8.54 21.45 -0.54
CA LYS A 144 -7.33 21.48 0.30
C LYS A 144 -6.40 20.34 -0.10
N VAL A 145 -5.14 20.63 -0.33
CA VAL A 145 -4.09 19.64 -0.51
C VAL A 145 -3.72 19.09 0.87
N ILE A 146 -3.96 17.82 1.10
CA ILE A 146 -3.75 17.14 2.39
C ILE A 146 -2.55 16.18 2.39
N GLY A 147 -1.94 15.98 1.22
CA GLY A 147 -0.77 15.12 1.06
C GLY A 147 0.02 15.48 -0.20
N ILE A 148 1.21 14.93 -0.32
CA ILE A 148 2.03 14.99 -1.53
C ILE A 148 2.07 13.59 -2.12
N PRO A 149 1.83 13.41 -3.45
CA PRO A 149 1.89 12.10 -4.07
C PRO A 149 3.21 11.38 -3.81
N ALA A 150 3.11 10.14 -3.34
CA ALA A 150 4.24 9.30 -3.00
C ALA A 150 4.63 8.38 -4.17
N VAL A 151 3.72 7.50 -4.55
CA VAL A 151 3.87 6.53 -5.62
C VAL A 151 2.55 6.36 -6.37
N VAL A 152 2.63 5.86 -7.60
CA VAL A 152 1.51 5.32 -8.34
C VAL A 152 1.86 3.92 -8.80
N ASP A 153 0.95 2.98 -8.59
CA ASP A 153 1.15 1.58 -8.97
C ASP A 153 -0.12 1.00 -9.60
N ASN A 154 0.00 -0.16 -10.21
CA ASN A 154 -1.11 -0.94 -10.71
C ASN A 154 -0.80 -2.43 -10.64
N LEU A 155 -1.83 -3.26 -10.83
CA LEU A 155 -1.71 -4.72 -10.84
C LEU A 155 -1.53 -5.25 -12.26
N ALA A 156 -0.65 -6.23 -12.39
CA ALA A 156 -0.50 -7.07 -13.56
C ALA A 156 -0.20 -8.52 -13.13
N VAL A 157 -0.07 -9.44 -14.07
CA VAL A 157 0.33 -10.81 -13.76
C VAL A 157 1.81 -11.02 -14.04
N VAL A 158 2.54 -11.40 -12.99
CA VAL A 158 3.92 -11.85 -13.09
C VAL A 158 3.91 -13.39 -13.12
N TYR A 159 4.46 -14.02 -14.16
CA TYR A 159 4.45 -15.46 -14.34
C TYR A 159 5.85 -16.06 -14.43
N ASN A 160 6.03 -17.26 -13.88
CA ASN A 160 7.30 -17.99 -13.88
C ASN A 160 7.49 -18.76 -15.18
N LYS A 161 8.33 -18.25 -16.10
CA LYS A 161 8.61 -18.87 -17.41
C LYS A 161 9.11 -20.28 -17.30
N THR A 162 9.90 -20.60 -16.28
CA THR A 162 10.44 -21.96 -16.07
C THR A 162 9.35 -22.95 -15.71
N LEU A 163 8.41 -22.56 -14.84
CA LEU A 163 7.29 -23.43 -14.46
C LEU A 163 6.31 -23.60 -15.62
N PHE A 164 6.03 -22.54 -16.38
CA PHE A 164 5.21 -22.61 -17.59
C PHE A 164 5.80 -23.61 -18.59
N ALA A 165 7.08 -23.48 -18.91
CA ALA A 165 7.75 -24.43 -19.82
C ALA A 165 7.70 -25.87 -19.33
N LYS A 166 7.93 -26.12 -18.03
CA LYS A 166 7.83 -27.46 -17.43
C LYS A 166 6.42 -28.05 -17.50
N ALA A 167 5.39 -27.20 -17.40
CA ALA A 167 3.99 -27.61 -17.50
C ALA A 167 3.48 -27.70 -18.95
N GLY A 168 4.32 -27.41 -19.95
CA GLY A 168 3.92 -27.38 -21.36
C GLY A 168 2.96 -26.24 -21.68
N LEU A 169 3.01 -25.14 -20.90
CA LEU A 169 2.18 -23.96 -21.10
C LEU A 169 2.90 -22.94 -21.97
N GLN A 170 2.13 -22.26 -22.84
CA GLN A 170 2.64 -21.08 -23.55
C GLN A 170 2.59 -19.85 -22.64
N PRO A 171 3.47 -18.86 -22.83
CA PRO A 171 3.33 -17.59 -22.18
C PRO A 171 1.95 -16.97 -22.40
N PRO A 172 1.34 -16.30 -21.40
CA PRO A 172 0.06 -15.65 -21.57
C PRO A 172 0.07 -14.62 -22.69
N GLY A 173 -0.93 -14.69 -23.60
CA GLY A 173 -1.11 -13.73 -24.69
C GLY A 173 -1.78 -12.42 -24.22
N PRO A 174 -1.82 -11.39 -25.06
CA PRO A 174 -2.43 -10.10 -24.69
C PRO A 174 -3.95 -10.20 -24.45
N ASP A 175 -4.62 -11.16 -25.09
CA ASP A 175 -6.09 -11.31 -25.05
C ASP A 175 -6.53 -12.45 -24.12
N TRP A 176 -5.67 -12.88 -23.18
CA TRP A 176 -5.97 -14.00 -22.32
C TRP A 176 -7.09 -13.72 -21.31
N THR A 177 -7.67 -14.81 -20.80
CA THR A 177 -8.90 -14.78 -20.01
C THR A 177 -8.70 -15.34 -18.60
N TRP A 178 -9.63 -15.01 -17.68
CA TRP A 178 -9.64 -15.61 -16.34
C TRP A 178 -9.87 -17.12 -16.38
N GLN A 179 -10.56 -17.67 -17.40
CA GLN A 179 -10.69 -19.12 -17.58
C GLN A 179 -9.34 -19.77 -17.88
N GLU A 180 -8.51 -19.15 -18.72
CA GLU A 180 -7.15 -19.59 -19.01
C GLU A 180 -6.25 -19.47 -17.78
N PHE A 181 -6.32 -18.34 -17.04
CA PHE A 181 -5.59 -18.16 -15.79
C PHE A 181 -5.89 -19.28 -14.77
N VAL A 182 -7.18 -19.60 -14.55
CA VAL A 182 -7.62 -20.67 -13.65
C VAL A 182 -7.11 -22.04 -14.12
N ALA A 183 -7.23 -22.33 -15.42
CA ALA A 183 -6.76 -23.58 -16.01
C ALA A 183 -5.22 -23.74 -15.88
N ASP A 184 -4.48 -22.66 -16.13
CA ASP A 184 -3.03 -22.65 -16.01
C ASP A 184 -2.60 -22.75 -14.54
N ALA A 185 -3.26 -22.05 -13.62
CA ALA A 185 -3.02 -22.17 -12.19
C ALA A 185 -3.19 -23.63 -11.72
N LYS A 186 -4.21 -24.32 -12.20
CA LYS A 186 -4.43 -25.75 -11.90
C LYS A 186 -3.30 -26.62 -12.43
N LYS A 187 -2.86 -26.43 -13.68
CA LYS A 187 -1.75 -27.17 -14.30
C LYS A 187 -0.41 -26.91 -13.63
N LEU A 188 -0.18 -25.70 -13.14
CA LEU A 188 1.04 -25.31 -12.44
C LEU A 188 1.09 -25.81 -10.99
N THR A 189 -0.02 -26.35 -10.47
CA THR A 189 -0.09 -26.82 -9.09
C THR A 189 0.46 -28.23 -8.95
N ASN A 190 1.36 -28.43 -7.98
CA ASN A 190 1.89 -29.73 -7.59
C ASN A 190 1.95 -29.86 -6.06
N PRO A 191 0.92 -30.47 -5.44
CA PRO A 191 0.85 -30.60 -3.98
C PRO A 191 2.01 -31.40 -3.37
N ALA A 192 2.56 -32.38 -4.10
CA ALA A 192 3.64 -33.23 -3.59
C ALA A 192 4.91 -32.43 -3.23
N ILE A 193 5.13 -31.30 -3.89
CA ILE A 193 6.28 -30.41 -3.64
C ILE A 193 5.87 -29.04 -3.10
N LYS A 194 4.61 -28.89 -2.66
CA LYS A 194 4.03 -27.63 -2.19
C LYS A 194 4.22 -26.50 -3.22
N GLN A 195 3.93 -26.78 -4.49
CA GLN A 195 3.91 -25.81 -5.56
C GLN A 195 2.46 -25.43 -5.88
N PHE A 196 2.19 -24.12 -5.97
CA PHE A 196 0.87 -23.57 -6.25
C PHE A 196 0.87 -22.86 -7.61
N GLY A 197 -0.29 -22.84 -8.26
CA GLY A 197 -0.48 -22.12 -9.50
C GLY A 197 -0.44 -20.62 -9.31
N THR A 198 -1.04 -20.13 -8.22
CA THR A 198 -1.09 -18.72 -7.88
C THR A 198 -1.10 -18.49 -6.36
N ALA A 199 -1.17 -17.25 -5.93
CA ALA A 199 -1.37 -16.87 -4.53
C ALA A 199 -2.39 -15.73 -4.41
N TYR A 200 -2.90 -15.52 -3.20
CA TYR A 200 -3.77 -14.40 -2.84
C TYR A 200 -3.53 -13.97 -1.40
N VAL A 201 -3.50 -12.66 -1.16
CA VAL A 201 -3.30 -12.07 0.17
C VAL A 201 -4.60 -12.10 0.97
N THR A 202 -4.55 -12.58 2.19
CA THR A 202 -5.75 -12.83 3.02
C THR A 202 -5.70 -12.25 4.44
N PRO A 203 -5.05 -11.12 4.71
CA PRO A 203 -5.23 -10.40 5.97
C PRO A 203 -6.66 -9.90 6.18
N GLY A 204 -7.43 -9.72 5.10
CA GLY A 204 -8.77 -9.14 5.14
C GLY A 204 -8.77 -7.60 5.23
N THR A 205 -7.65 -7.00 4.88
CA THR A 205 -7.39 -5.56 4.90
C THR A 205 -7.50 -4.95 3.50
N GLU A 206 -7.03 -3.72 3.31
CA GLU A 206 -7.13 -2.99 2.04
C GLU A 206 -6.47 -3.74 0.88
N ASP A 207 -5.31 -4.36 1.10
CA ASP A 207 -4.63 -5.09 0.02
C ASP A 207 -5.43 -6.30 -0.48
N THR A 208 -6.11 -7.03 0.42
CA THR A 208 -7.06 -8.10 0.04
C THR A 208 -8.16 -7.57 -0.88
N VAL A 209 -8.71 -6.40 -0.58
CA VAL A 209 -9.81 -5.77 -1.32
C VAL A 209 -9.32 -5.21 -2.64
N TRP A 210 -8.16 -4.55 -2.64
CA TRP A 210 -7.55 -3.93 -3.81
C TRP A 210 -7.36 -4.93 -4.95
N HIS A 211 -6.88 -6.14 -4.63
CA HIS A 211 -6.78 -7.23 -5.59
C HIS A 211 -8.15 -7.67 -6.12
N TRP A 212 -9.18 -7.76 -5.26
CA TRP A 212 -10.51 -8.18 -5.68
C TRP A 212 -11.24 -7.12 -6.51
N GLU A 213 -11.07 -5.84 -6.21
CA GLU A 213 -11.69 -4.74 -6.98
C GLU A 213 -11.28 -4.78 -8.45
N ALA A 214 -10.02 -5.11 -8.74
CA ALA A 214 -9.56 -5.26 -10.12
C ALA A 214 -10.37 -6.36 -10.86
N LEU A 215 -10.57 -7.53 -10.23
CA LEU A 215 -11.38 -8.61 -10.81
C LEU A 215 -12.86 -8.20 -10.98
N LEU A 216 -13.41 -7.48 -10.00
CA LEU A 216 -14.77 -6.97 -10.07
C LEU A 216 -14.96 -6.05 -11.29
N TRP A 217 -14.00 -5.13 -11.50
CA TRP A 217 -14.06 -4.18 -12.61
C TRP A 217 -13.87 -4.85 -13.97
N GLU A 218 -12.98 -5.80 -14.09
CA GLU A 218 -12.79 -6.60 -15.31
C GLU A 218 -14.05 -7.41 -15.66
N ALA A 219 -14.79 -7.86 -14.64
CA ALA A 219 -16.09 -8.50 -14.83
C ALA A 219 -17.22 -7.51 -15.21
N GLY A 220 -16.92 -6.21 -15.29
CA GLY A 220 -17.87 -5.14 -15.61
C GLY A 220 -18.67 -4.64 -14.41
N GLY A 221 -18.25 -4.98 -13.18
CA GLY A 221 -18.91 -4.57 -11.94
C GLY A 221 -18.51 -3.18 -11.46
N GLN A 222 -19.26 -2.71 -10.46
CA GLN A 222 -19.02 -1.47 -9.74
C GLN A 222 -19.03 -1.75 -8.25
N LEU A 223 -18.21 -1.02 -7.48
CA LEU A 223 -18.17 -1.17 -6.03
C LEU A 223 -19.40 -0.54 -5.38
N LEU A 224 -19.69 0.69 -5.74
CA LEU A 224 -20.83 1.46 -5.27
C LEU A 224 -21.66 1.99 -6.44
N THR A 225 -22.89 2.42 -6.15
CA THR A 225 -23.71 3.19 -7.08
C THR A 225 -23.02 4.53 -7.43
N PRO A 226 -23.32 5.15 -8.59
CA PRO A 226 -22.68 6.41 -9.03
C PRO A 226 -22.79 7.57 -8.03
N ASP A 227 -23.82 7.57 -7.18
CA ASP A 227 -24.03 8.55 -6.11
C ASP A 227 -23.38 8.17 -4.79
N ASN A 228 -22.65 7.05 -4.75
CA ASN A 228 -21.99 6.47 -3.58
C ASN A 228 -22.92 6.17 -2.39
N LYS A 229 -24.22 5.94 -2.63
CA LYS A 229 -25.20 5.72 -1.54
C LYS A 229 -25.51 4.27 -1.25
N LYS A 230 -25.15 3.37 -2.17
CA LYS A 230 -25.42 1.93 -2.03
C LYS A 230 -24.29 1.08 -2.58
N ALA A 231 -24.20 -0.13 -2.08
CA ALA A 231 -23.40 -1.19 -2.67
C ALA A 231 -23.91 -1.55 -4.07
N ALA A 232 -22.99 -1.76 -5.04
CA ALA A 232 -23.30 -2.19 -6.39
C ALA A 232 -22.60 -3.50 -6.77
N PHE A 233 -21.74 -4.00 -5.90
CA PHE A 233 -20.97 -5.22 -6.15
C PHE A 233 -21.77 -6.52 -5.95
N ASP A 234 -22.91 -6.52 -5.27
CA ASP A 234 -23.83 -7.67 -5.23
C ASP A 234 -24.55 -7.80 -6.58
N SER A 235 -23.82 -8.36 -7.53
CA SER A 235 -24.16 -8.38 -8.96
C SER A 235 -23.60 -9.63 -9.62
N ALA A 236 -23.99 -9.86 -10.88
CA ALA A 236 -23.42 -10.96 -11.68
C ALA A 236 -21.88 -10.84 -11.81
N ALA A 237 -21.35 -9.62 -11.91
CA ALA A 237 -19.92 -9.36 -11.97
C ALA A 237 -19.21 -9.70 -10.64
N GLY A 238 -19.77 -9.28 -9.52
CA GLY A 238 -19.27 -9.64 -8.19
C GLY A 238 -19.30 -11.15 -7.96
N LEU A 239 -20.38 -11.80 -8.38
CA LEU A 239 -20.49 -13.26 -8.29
C LEU A 239 -19.44 -13.97 -9.16
N ALA A 240 -19.22 -13.51 -10.40
CA ALA A 240 -18.19 -14.06 -11.29
C ALA A 240 -16.80 -13.92 -10.70
N SER A 241 -16.45 -12.74 -10.20
CA SER A 241 -15.13 -12.48 -9.59
C SER A 241 -14.85 -13.36 -8.38
N LEU A 242 -15.81 -13.48 -7.45
CA LEU A 242 -15.64 -14.35 -6.27
C LEU A 242 -15.67 -15.84 -6.62
N ASN A 243 -16.43 -16.28 -7.62
CA ASN A 243 -16.40 -17.65 -8.10
C ASN A 243 -15.05 -18.02 -8.70
N THR A 244 -14.42 -17.11 -9.45
CA THR A 244 -13.06 -17.29 -9.98
C THR A 244 -12.07 -17.54 -8.85
N LEU A 245 -12.05 -16.69 -7.83
CA LEU A 245 -11.18 -16.85 -6.68
C LEU A 245 -11.48 -18.13 -5.90
N ARG A 246 -12.76 -18.43 -5.64
CA ARG A 246 -13.18 -19.61 -4.91
C ARG A 246 -12.81 -20.90 -5.64
N THR A 247 -12.90 -20.93 -6.96
CA THR A 247 -12.50 -22.08 -7.77
C THR A 247 -11.04 -22.41 -7.53
N MET A 248 -10.15 -21.45 -7.59
CA MET A 248 -8.72 -21.65 -7.36
C MET A 248 -8.40 -22.01 -5.91
N ALA A 249 -9.03 -21.34 -4.94
CA ALA A 249 -8.73 -21.53 -3.53
C ALA A 249 -9.32 -22.83 -2.96
N VAL A 250 -10.59 -23.14 -3.27
CA VAL A 250 -11.36 -24.21 -2.62
C VAL A 250 -11.49 -25.46 -3.48
N THR A 251 -11.84 -25.29 -4.77
CA THR A 251 -12.13 -26.43 -5.66
C THR A 251 -10.85 -27.05 -6.19
N ASP A 252 -10.01 -26.24 -6.84
CA ASP A 252 -8.77 -26.71 -7.47
C ASP A 252 -7.58 -26.75 -6.50
N LYS A 253 -7.67 -26.01 -5.39
CA LYS A 253 -6.60 -25.85 -4.39
C LYS A 253 -5.27 -25.42 -5.04
N SER A 254 -5.38 -24.61 -6.08
CA SER A 254 -4.26 -24.11 -6.87
C SER A 254 -3.70 -22.77 -6.36
N MET A 255 -4.35 -22.19 -5.34
CA MET A 255 -4.03 -20.90 -4.78
C MET A 255 -3.42 -21.03 -3.37
N TYR A 256 -2.24 -20.45 -3.17
CA TYR A 256 -1.69 -20.23 -1.84
C TYR A 256 -2.40 -19.03 -1.20
N LEU A 257 -2.95 -19.22 -0.01
CA LEU A 257 -3.58 -18.16 0.77
C LEU A 257 -2.55 -17.61 1.75
N ASP A 258 -2.17 -16.34 1.58
CA ASP A 258 -1.16 -15.68 2.39
C ASP A 258 -1.78 -14.77 3.46
N PRO A 259 -1.78 -15.19 4.74
CA PRO A 259 -2.29 -14.36 5.82
C PRO A 259 -1.31 -13.27 6.29
N SER A 260 -0.04 -13.32 5.81
CA SER A 260 1.04 -12.42 6.24
C SER A 260 1.31 -11.28 5.27
N ASP A 261 0.75 -11.36 4.06
CA ASP A 261 0.99 -10.40 2.97
C ASP A 261 2.48 -10.24 2.59
N SER A 262 3.26 -11.29 2.76
CA SER A 262 4.71 -11.24 2.47
C SER A 262 5.30 -12.59 2.07
N ALA A 263 4.65 -13.71 2.43
CA ALA A 263 5.18 -15.04 2.16
C ALA A 263 5.07 -15.41 0.67
N TYR A 264 4.06 -14.91 -0.04
CA TYR A 264 3.84 -15.21 -1.46
C TYR A 264 5.03 -14.80 -2.33
N SER A 265 5.64 -13.65 -2.06
CA SER A 265 6.79 -13.13 -2.79
C SER A 265 8.01 -14.05 -2.65
N ASN A 266 8.31 -14.51 -1.42
CA ASN A 266 9.37 -15.47 -1.16
C ASN A 266 9.11 -16.83 -1.83
N LEU A 267 7.86 -17.29 -1.81
CA LEU A 267 7.45 -18.54 -2.46
C LEU A 267 7.59 -18.44 -4.00
N PHE A 268 7.22 -17.30 -4.59
CA PHE A 268 7.43 -17.07 -6.01
C PHE A 268 8.92 -17.07 -6.36
N ASN A 269 9.75 -16.33 -5.60
CA ASN A 269 11.19 -16.26 -5.82
C ASN A 269 11.89 -17.62 -5.65
N SER A 270 11.34 -18.51 -4.84
CA SER A 270 11.83 -19.90 -4.69
C SER A 270 11.23 -20.89 -5.71
N GLY A 271 10.47 -20.41 -6.69
CA GLY A 271 9.85 -21.23 -7.73
C GLY A 271 8.72 -22.13 -7.22
N LYS A 272 8.02 -21.72 -6.16
CA LYS A 272 6.87 -22.45 -5.57
C LYS A 272 5.52 -21.89 -6.00
N ILE A 273 5.49 -20.79 -6.71
CA ILE A 273 4.28 -20.19 -7.28
C ILE A 273 4.48 -19.96 -8.78
N GLY A 274 3.46 -20.30 -9.56
CA GLY A 274 3.48 -20.17 -11.03
C GLY A 274 3.17 -18.78 -11.55
N MET A 275 2.18 -18.11 -10.96
CA MET A 275 1.69 -16.80 -11.34
C MET A 275 1.34 -15.97 -10.10
N LEU A 276 1.56 -14.66 -10.16
CA LEU A 276 1.11 -13.70 -9.16
C LEU A 276 0.36 -12.56 -9.84
N VAL A 277 -0.78 -12.18 -9.30
CA VAL A 277 -1.34 -10.84 -9.50
C VAL A 277 -0.65 -9.95 -8.49
N THR A 278 0.16 -9.02 -8.95
CA THR A 278 0.95 -8.14 -8.08
C THR A 278 1.37 -6.87 -8.82
N GLY A 279 2.03 -5.96 -8.14
CA GLY A 279 2.53 -4.71 -8.69
C GLY A 279 4.04 -4.72 -9.01
N PRO A 280 4.55 -3.61 -9.56
CA PRO A 280 5.93 -3.49 -9.98
C PRO A 280 6.93 -3.54 -8.81
N TRP A 281 6.50 -3.22 -7.58
CA TRP A 281 7.31 -3.28 -6.35
C TRP A 281 7.91 -4.66 -6.07
N ASP A 282 7.21 -5.73 -6.49
CA ASP A 282 7.66 -7.10 -6.26
C ASP A 282 8.76 -7.56 -7.23
N LEU A 283 8.94 -6.91 -8.38
CA LEU A 283 9.89 -7.36 -9.41
C LEU A 283 11.32 -7.48 -8.86
N SER A 284 11.70 -6.59 -7.97
CA SER A 284 13.02 -6.59 -7.33
C SER A 284 13.21 -7.75 -6.35
N ALA A 285 12.13 -8.36 -5.86
CA ALA A 285 12.16 -9.51 -4.97
C ALA A 285 12.35 -10.85 -5.70
N PHE A 286 12.38 -10.86 -7.04
CA PHE A 286 12.43 -12.08 -7.85
C PHE A 286 13.76 -12.33 -8.60
N PRO A 287 14.94 -12.11 -8.00
CA PRO A 287 16.23 -12.26 -8.70
C PRO A 287 16.51 -13.69 -9.16
N ASN A 288 15.86 -14.69 -8.57
CA ASN A 288 16.07 -16.10 -8.86
C ASN A 288 15.09 -16.69 -9.88
N VAL A 289 14.13 -15.91 -10.34
CA VAL A 289 13.06 -16.38 -11.24
C VAL A 289 13.19 -15.74 -12.62
N LYS A 290 13.18 -16.57 -13.65
CA LYS A 290 12.94 -16.08 -15.02
C LYS A 290 11.45 -15.82 -15.19
N TYR A 291 11.03 -14.60 -14.98
CA TYR A 291 9.61 -14.23 -15.08
C TYR A 291 9.28 -13.47 -16.36
N GLY A 292 8.00 -13.36 -16.65
CA GLY A 292 7.40 -12.42 -17.60
C GLY A 292 6.28 -11.67 -16.92
N VAL A 293 5.87 -10.57 -17.53
CA VAL A 293 4.75 -9.74 -17.07
C VAL A 293 3.71 -9.67 -18.18
N GLN A 294 2.44 -9.81 -17.83
CA GLN A 294 1.31 -9.65 -18.73
C GLN A 294 0.20 -8.86 -18.02
N VAL A 295 -0.58 -8.09 -18.77
CA VAL A 295 -1.78 -7.43 -18.26
C VAL A 295 -2.70 -8.45 -17.58
N MET A 296 -3.56 -8.01 -16.68
CA MET A 296 -4.52 -8.88 -16.03
C MET A 296 -5.46 -9.53 -17.07
N PRO A 297 -5.95 -10.77 -16.79
CA PRO A 297 -6.87 -11.45 -17.70
C PRO A 297 -8.19 -10.69 -17.83
N ALA A 298 -8.92 -10.89 -18.94
CA ALA A 298 -10.26 -10.35 -19.11
C ALA A 298 -11.34 -11.43 -18.87
N TYR A 299 -12.55 -10.98 -18.49
CA TYR A 299 -13.73 -11.85 -18.52
C TYR A 299 -14.36 -11.81 -19.91
N PRO A 300 -14.50 -12.94 -20.62
CA PRO A 300 -15.10 -12.96 -21.96
C PRO A 300 -16.54 -12.44 -21.96
N GLY A 301 -16.89 -11.65 -22.98
CA GLY A 301 -18.24 -11.17 -23.17
C GLY A 301 -18.66 -10.04 -22.22
N THR A 302 -17.76 -9.52 -21.42
CA THR A 302 -17.99 -8.35 -20.57
C THR A 302 -17.55 -7.07 -21.27
N THR A 303 -18.14 -5.94 -20.89
CA THR A 303 -17.73 -4.61 -21.38
C THR A 303 -16.46 -4.10 -20.70
N GLY A 304 -15.98 -4.79 -19.64
CA GLY A 304 -14.82 -4.39 -18.87
C GLY A 304 -13.52 -4.44 -19.66
N GLY A 305 -13.31 -5.52 -20.43
CA GLY A 305 -12.06 -5.80 -21.11
C GLY A 305 -10.92 -5.96 -20.10
N HIS A 306 -9.68 -5.74 -20.53
CA HIS A 306 -8.57 -5.64 -19.60
C HIS A 306 -8.69 -4.34 -18.81
N GLN A 307 -8.77 -4.46 -17.51
CA GLN A 307 -8.71 -3.36 -16.56
C GLN A 307 -7.67 -3.66 -15.50
N THR A 308 -7.23 -2.64 -14.81
CA THR A 308 -6.43 -2.76 -13.61
C THR A 308 -6.85 -1.69 -12.61
N ILE A 309 -6.39 -1.83 -11.40
CA ILE A 309 -6.57 -0.85 -10.34
C ILE A 309 -5.29 -0.03 -10.18
N SER A 310 -5.42 1.27 -9.90
CA SER A 310 -4.29 2.12 -9.55
C SER A 310 -4.31 2.44 -8.06
N GLY A 311 -3.13 2.45 -7.48
CA GLY A 311 -2.87 2.81 -6.09
C GLY A 311 -2.08 4.11 -5.98
N PRO A 312 -2.70 5.30 -6.25
CA PRO A 312 -2.05 6.56 -5.90
C PRO A 312 -2.06 6.74 -4.39
N ASP A 313 -0.88 6.96 -3.81
CA ASP A 313 -0.72 7.08 -2.36
C ASP A 313 -0.05 8.39 -1.99
N ASN A 314 -0.19 8.80 -0.73
CA ASN A 314 0.17 10.12 -0.27
C ASN A 314 1.10 10.10 0.94
N TRP A 315 2.06 11.00 0.95
CA TRP A 315 2.75 11.46 2.14
C TRP A 315 1.93 12.54 2.83
N VAL A 316 1.44 12.26 4.03
CA VAL A 316 0.60 13.17 4.82
C VAL A 316 1.43 13.77 5.94
N VAL A 317 1.38 15.10 6.12
CA VAL A 317 2.07 15.83 7.19
C VAL A 317 1.10 16.09 8.34
N PHE A 318 1.58 15.99 9.58
CA PHE A 318 0.79 16.27 10.78
C PHE A 318 1.27 17.54 11.51
N ASN A 319 0.32 18.34 11.99
CA ASN A 319 0.55 19.58 12.72
C ASN A 319 1.02 19.30 14.16
N ASN A 320 2.33 19.04 14.32
CA ASN A 320 2.95 18.87 15.64
C ASN A 320 3.39 20.23 16.21
N SER A 321 4.49 20.79 15.67
CA SER A 321 4.93 22.16 15.97
C SER A 321 5.35 22.86 14.68
N PRO A 322 5.36 24.21 14.61
CA PRO A 322 5.75 24.91 13.39
C PRO A 322 7.13 24.48 12.85
N ALA A 323 8.09 24.23 13.73
CA ALA A 323 9.44 23.80 13.33
C ALA A 323 9.43 22.37 12.77
N ARG A 324 8.68 21.45 13.36
CA ARG A 324 8.56 20.06 12.88
C ARG A 324 7.80 20.01 11.56
N VAL A 325 6.72 20.78 11.41
CA VAL A 325 5.97 20.90 10.16
C VAL A 325 6.88 21.42 9.04
N ALA A 326 7.62 22.51 9.29
CA ALA A 326 8.55 23.07 8.30
C ALA A 326 9.64 22.06 7.89
N ALA A 327 10.20 21.30 8.83
CA ALA A 327 11.19 20.25 8.55
C ALA A 327 10.58 19.08 7.75
N ALA A 328 9.35 18.66 8.07
CA ALA A 328 8.61 17.64 7.35
C ALA A 328 8.31 18.08 5.90
N GLU A 329 7.83 19.30 5.71
CA GLU A 329 7.58 19.88 4.38
C GLU A 329 8.88 19.92 3.56
N GLN A 330 9.99 20.40 4.15
CA GLN A 330 11.28 20.48 3.46
C GLN A 330 11.74 19.10 3.00
N PHE A 331 11.67 18.08 3.88
CA PHE A 331 12.04 16.71 3.53
C PHE A 331 11.15 16.17 2.41
N LEU A 332 9.83 16.32 2.49
CA LEU A 332 8.92 15.81 1.47
C LEU A 332 9.10 16.49 0.11
N LEU A 333 9.28 17.79 0.08
CA LEU A 333 9.53 18.51 -1.17
C LEU A 333 10.83 18.04 -1.84
N TRP A 334 11.86 17.74 -1.06
CA TRP A 334 13.10 17.15 -1.57
C TRP A 334 12.88 15.70 -2.00
N LEU A 335 12.24 14.87 -1.17
CA LEU A 335 11.99 13.44 -1.45
C LEU A 335 11.21 13.23 -2.75
N THR A 336 10.25 14.11 -3.02
CA THR A 336 9.37 14.04 -4.18
C THR A 336 9.84 14.89 -5.36
N ALA A 337 11.06 15.43 -5.34
CA ALA A 337 11.64 16.11 -6.47
C ALA A 337 12.01 15.12 -7.61
N PRO A 338 12.07 15.59 -8.88
CA PRO A 338 12.25 14.68 -10.02
C PRO A 338 13.45 13.73 -9.93
N ALA A 339 14.57 14.17 -9.34
CA ALA A 339 15.76 13.35 -9.19
C ALA A 339 15.54 12.17 -8.23
N GLN A 340 14.88 12.41 -7.08
CA GLN A 340 14.57 11.41 -6.08
C GLN A 340 13.48 10.45 -6.59
N VAL A 341 12.44 10.98 -7.25
CA VAL A 341 11.40 10.16 -7.90
C VAL A 341 12.00 9.24 -8.95
N LYS A 342 12.92 9.74 -9.78
CA LYS A 342 13.66 8.91 -10.74
C LYS A 342 14.47 7.81 -10.04
N TYR A 343 15.25 8.18 -9.01
CA TYR A 343 16.05 7.21 -8.26
C TYR A 343 15.16 6.11 -7.67
N TRP A 344 14.07 6.51 -6.99
CA TRP A 344 13.09 5.60 -6.42
C TRP A 344 12.56 4.62 -7.47
N ALA A 345 12.03 5.12 -8.59
CA ALA A 345 11.45 4.29 -9.64
C ALA A 345 12.45 3.27 -10.22
N VAL A 346 13.70 3.68 -10.47
CA VAL A 346 14.74 2.78 -11.02
C VAL A 346 15.14 1.70 -10.01
N GLN A 347 15.15 2.01 -8.70
CA GLN A 347 15.61 1.07 -7.68
C GLN A 347 14.50 0.11 -7.23
N THR A 348 13.24 0.53 -7.26
CA THR A 348 12.13 -0.21 -6.67
C THR A 348 11.17 -0.82 -7.70
N GLY A 349 11.06 -0.20 -8.88
CA GLY A 349 10.06 -0.52 -9.89
C GLY A 349 8.76 0.25 -9.74
N ASN A 350 8.50 0.88 -8.60
CA ASN A 350 7.32 1.74 -8.42
C ASN A 350 7.26 2.81 -9.51
N LEU A 351 6.08 3.08 -10.02
CA LEU A 351 5.91 3.98 -11.13
C LEU A 351 6.13 5.44 -10.69
N PRO A 352 6.76 6.28 -11.55
CA PRO A 352 7.03 7.66 -11.19
C PRO A 352 5.75 8.47 -10.95
N SER A 353 5.66 9.13 -9.81
CA SER A 353 4.55 10.03 -9.47
C SER A 353 4.57 11.35 -10.26
N ARG A 354 5.68 11.69 -10.93
CA ARG A 354 5.84 12.90 -11.75
C ARG A 354 5.82 12.58 -13.25
N GLN A 355 5.06 13.37 -14.01
CA GLN A 355 4.94 13.24 -15.46
C GLN A 355 6.29 13.41 -16.17
N SER A 356 7.07 14.42 -15.80
CA SER A 356 8.39 14.67 -16.37
C SER A 356 9.37 13.49 -16.22
N VAL A 357 9.17 12.66 -15.20
CA VAL A 357 9.95 11.45 -14.97
C VAL A 357 9.31 10.25 -15.67
N GLY A 358 7.98 10.09 -15.56
CA GLY A 358 7.23 8.97 -16.15
C GLY A 358 7.22 8.96 -17.67
N ASP A 359 7.14 10.15 -18.30
CA ASP A 359 7.17 10.30 -19.76
C ASP A 359 8.59 10.22 -20.35
N SER A 360 9.63 10.10 -19.50
CA SER A 360 11.02 10.05 -19.96
C SER A 360 11.39 8.66 -20.51
N ALA A 361 11.59 8.56 -21.81
CA ALA A 361 12.07 7.33 -22.46
C ALA A 361 13.40 6.81 -21.84
N ALA A 362 14.29 7.72 -21.44
CA ALA A 362 15.54 7.36 -20.79
C ALA A 362 15.32 6.75 -19.40
N VAL A 363 14.34 7.23 -18.63
CA VAL A 363 13.97 6.65 -17.34
C VAL A 363 13.33 5.28 -17.55
N SER A 364 12.39 5.15 -18.48
CA SER A 364 11.76 3.87 -18.83
C SER A 364 12.79 2.83 -19.22
N GLN A 365 13.78 3.19 -20.03
CA GLN A 365 14.90 2.30 -20.39
C GLN A 365 15.72 1.88 -19.16
N GLN A 366 16.04 2.80 -18.26
CA GLN A 366 16.78 2.50 -17.02
C GLN A 366 15.99 1.57 -16.11
N MET A 367 14.69 1.82 -15.93
CA MET A 367 13.80 0.94 -15.16
C MET A 367 13.75 -0.47 -15.76
N ASN A 368 13.55 -0.60 -17.08
CA ASN A 368 13.51 -1.91 -17.74
C ASN A 368 14.84 -2.65 -17.72
N ALA A 369 15.97 -1.94 -17.72
CA ALA A 369 17.29 -2.54 -17.57
C ALA A 369 17.53 -3.06 -16.14
N ALA A 370 17.05 -2.34 -15.12
CA ALA A 370 17.16 -2.73 -13.73
C ALA A 370 16.15 -3.85 -13.37
N LEU A 371 14.91 -3.72 -13.83
CA LEU A 371 13.79 -4.59 -13.51
C LEU A 371 13.04 -4.98 -14.81
N PRO A 372 13.49 -6.04 -15.50
CA PRO A 372 12.88 -6.47 -16.76
C PRO A 372 11.37 -6.74 -16.59
N GLY A 373 10.56 -6.16 -17.48
CA GLY A 373 9.09 -6.28 -17.44
C GLY A 373 8.36 -5.12 -16.78
N VAL A 374 9.03 -4.18 -16.10
CA VAL A 374 8.39 -3.00 -15.51
C VAL A 374 7.68 -2.14 -16.56
N GLY A 375 8.15 -2.15 -17.81
CA GLY A 375 7.49 -1.46 -18.92
C GLY A 375 6.07 -1.93 -19.20
N ALA A 376 5.71 -3.17 -18.85
CA ALA A 376 4.35 -3.66 -18.95
C ALA A 376 3.42 -2.95 -17.95
N PHE A 377 3.89 -2.67 -16.73
CA PHE A 377 3.13 -1.90 -15.74
C PHE A 377 2.96 -0.44 -16.16
N ILE A 378 4.00 0.18 -16.76
CA ILE A 378 3.90 1.54 -17.31
C ILE A 378 2.82 1.59 -18.39
N ALA A 379 2.85 0.68 -19.35
CA ALA A 379 1.84 0.60 -20.42
C ALA A 379 0.44 0.30 -19.87
N ASN A 380 0.37 -0.50 -18.79
CA ASN A 380 -0.88 -0.92 -18.16
C ASN A 380 -1.62 0.22 -17.44
N LEU A 381 -0.99 1.38 -17.19
CA LEU A 381 -1.71 2.57 -16.70
C LEU A 381 -2.85 2.98 -17.63
N ALA A 382 -2.77 2.69 -18.93
CA ALA A 382 -3.86 2.92 -19.88
C ALA A 382 -5.12 2.06 -19.59
N ASN A 383 -4.98 0.99 -18.81
CA ASN A 383 -6.06 0.10 -18.39
C ASN A 383 -6.69 0.51 -17.04
N VAL A 384 -6.21 1.57 -16.40
CA VAL A 384 -6.85 2.17 -15.23
C VAL A 384 -8.06 2.97 -15.69
N LYS A 385 -9.25 2.40 -15.57
CA LYS A 385 -10.50 3.02 -16.04
C LYS A 385 -11.41 3.47 -14.91
N GLN A 386 -11.17 2.98 -13.71
CA GLN A 386 -11.98 3.26 -12.53
C GLN A 386 -11.07 3.63 -11.35
N ALA A 387 -11.61 4.41 -10.42
CA ALA A 387 -10.97 4.77 -9.17
C ALA A 387 -11.76 4.22 -7.98
N ARG A 388 -11.08 3.94 -6.88
CA ARG A 388 -11.72 3.60 -5.61
C ARG A 388 -12.60 4.77 -5.13
N PRO A 389 -13.72 4.49 -4.43
CA PRO A 389 -14.60 5.54 -3.92
C PRO A 389 -13.86 6.54 -3.02
N GLN A 390 -13.98 7.83 -3.34
CA GLN A 390 -13.37 8.91 -2.57
C GLN A 390 -14.37 9.43 -1.53
N ILE A 391 -14.69 8.60 -0.52
CA ILE A 391 -15.64 8.89 0.55
C ILE A 391 -15.05 8.54 1.93
N PRO A 392 -15.44 9.25 3.01
CA PRO A 392 -14.90 9.00 4.36
C PRO A 392 -15.16 7.59 4.90
N GLN A 393 -16.23 6.94 4.43
CA GLN A 393 -16.62 5.60 4.86
C GLN A 393 -15.77 4.48 4.24
N TYR A 394 -14.97 4.77 3.20
CA TYR A 394 -14.25 3.76 2.43
C TYR A 394 -13.38 2.83 3.29
N PRO A 395 -12.61 3.26 4.30
CA PRO A 395 -11.83 2.35 5.14
C PRO A 395 -12.67 1.28 5.87
N LYS A 396 -13.90 1.64 6.26
CA LYS A 396 -14.84 0.69 6.86
C LYS A 396 -15.41 -0.27 5.82
N ILE A 397 -15.72 0.24 4.64
CA ILE A 397 -16.20 -0.56 3.51
C ILE A 397 -15.13 -1.57 3.11
N SER A 398 -13.89 -1.15 2.97
CA SER A 398 -12.76 -2.02 2.66
C SER A 398 -12.62 -3.18 3.67
N THR A 399 -12.74 -2.89 4.98
CA THR A 399 -12.73 -3.94 6.01
C THR A 399 -13.88 -4.95 5.83
N ILE A 400 -15.09 -4.50 5.51
CA ILE A 400 -16.25 -5.39 5.25
C ILE A 400 -15.96 -6.28 4.04
N LEU A 401 -15.45 -5.70 2.96
CA LEU A 401 -15.14 -6.41 1.72
C LEU A 401 -13.98 -7.38 1.88
N GLY A 402 -12.93 -7.01 2.60
CA GLY A 402 -11.81 -7.88 2.91
C GLY A 402 -12.26 -9.14 3.65
N ASN A 403 -13.09 -8.98 4.69
CA ASN A 403 -13.69 -10.09 5.41
C ASN A 403 -14.58 -10.98 4.51
N MET A 404 -15.35 -10.37 3.60
CA MET A 404 -16.15 -11.08 2.61
C MET A 404 -15.27 -11.96 1.72
N VAL A 405 -14.24 -11.39 1.10
CA VAL A 405 -13.32 -12.11 0.22
C VAL A 405 -12.65 -13.27 0.96
N VAL A 406 -12.09 -13.01 2.13
CA VAL A 406 -11.41 -14.03 2.96
C VAL A 406 -12.36 -15.16 3.33
N SER A 407 -13.62 -14.86 3.68
CA SER A 407 -14.61 -15.90 4.04
C SER A 407 -14.89 -16.85 2.88
N VAL A 408 -14.92 -16.33 1.65
CA VAL A 408 -15.11 -17.11 0.42
C VAL A 408 -13.86 -17.93 0.08
N LEU A 409 -12.69 -17.36 0.18
CA LEU A 409 -11.40 -18.02 -0.09
C LEU A 409 -11.13 -19.17 0.89
N LEU A 410 -11.52 -19.01 2.15
CA LEU A 410 -11.43 -20.07 3.17
C LEU A 410 -12.56 -21.11 3.07
N GLY A 411 -13.48 -21.00 2.10
CA GLY A 411 -14.62 -21.88 1.94
C GLY A 411 -15.70 -21.77 3.04
N LYS A 412 -15.61 -20.75 3.89
CA LYS A 412 -16.56 -20.52 5.00
C LYS A 412 -17.91 -20.00 4.52
N SER A 413 -17.94 -19.30 3.39
CA SER A 413 -19.15 -18.72 2.81
C SER A 413 -19.26 -19.05 1.32
N GLN A 414 -20.51 -19.18 0.84
CA GLN A 414 -20.77 -19.24 -0.58
C GLN A 414 -20.72 -17.80 -1.17
N PRO A 415 -20.22 -17.62 -2.39
CA PRO A 415 -20.01 -16.28 -2.99
C PRO A 415 -21.24 -15.39 -2.94
N GLN A 416 -22.41 -15.87 -3.39
CA GLN A 416 -23.64 -15.06 -3.41
C GLN A 416 -24.06 -14.65 -1.99
N ALA A 417 -24.05 -15.55 -1.03
CA ALA A 417 -24.42 -15.25 0.34
C ALA A 417 -23.46 -14.22 0.99
N ALA A 418 -22.16 -14.32 0.67
CA ALA A 418 -21.14 -13.39 1.14
C ALA A 418 -21.34 -11.99 0.55
N LEU A 419 -21.61 -11.88 -0.77
CA LEU A 419 -21.92 -10.62 -1.45
C LEU A 419 -23.14 -9.93 -0.82
N THR A 420 -24.25 -10.66 -0.68
CA THR A 420 -25.49 -10.10 -0.14
C THR A 420 -25.32 -9.61 1.30
N ALA A 421 -24.62 -10.39 2.14
CA ALA A 421 -24.35 -10.00 3.52
C ALA A 421 -23.41 -8.78 3.61
N ALA A 422 -22.39 -8.72 2.76
CA ALA A 422 -21.47 -7.58 2.71
C ALA A 422 -22.16 -6.32 2.17
N ALA A 423 -23.03 -6.45 1.15
CA ALA A 423 -23.78 -5.32 0.59
C ALA A 423 -24.68 -4.66 1.64
N GLN A 424 -25.38 -5.46 2.46
CA GLN A 424 -26.19 -4.94 3.57
C GLN A 424 -25.34 -4.17 4.59
N GLN A 425 -24.15 -4.67 4.94
CA GLN A 425 -23.24 -4.00 5.87
C GLN A 425 -22.67 -2.71 5.28
N VAL A 426 -22.35 -2.70 3.99
CA VAL A 426 -21.87 -1.51 3.27
C VAL A 426 -22.97 -0.45 3.21
N ASP A 427 -24.20 -0.83 2.88
CA ASP A 427 -25.34 0.09 2.85
C ASP A 427 -25.59 0.73 4.23
N GLN A 428 -25.47 -0.06 5.30
CA GLN A 428 -25.55 0.46 6.68
C GLN A 428 -24.40 1.43 7.00
N ALA A 429 -23.17 1.12 6.55
CA ALA A 429 -22.02 1.99 6.76
C ALA A 429 -22.15 3.32 6.00
N LEU A 430 -22.70 3.29 4.78
CA LEU A 430 -22.99 4.49 3.99
C LEU A 430 -24.10 5.35 4.59
N ALA A 431 -25.14 4.73 5.14
CA ALA A 431 -26.26 5.44 5.76
C ALA A 431 -25.91 6.07 7.11
N ALA A 432 -24.86 5.59 7.79
CA ALA A 432 -24.44 6.08 9.11
C ALA A 432 -23.49 7.30 9.05
N GLY A 433 -23.03 7.70 7.91
CA GLY A 433 -22.11 8.85 7.70
C GLY A 433 -22.66 9.87 6.77
#